data_b2774cbbe5a2a703470cee32ef4f9a25
#
_entry.id   b2774cbbe5a2a703470cee32ef4f9a25
#
_cell.length_a   1.000
_cell.length_b   1.000
_cell.length_c   1.000
_cell.angle_alpha   90.00
_cell.angle_beta   90.00
_cell.angle_gamma   90.00
#
_symmetry.space_group_name_H-M   'P 1'
#
loop_
_entity.id
_entity.type
_entity.pdbx_description
1 polymer ?
#
loop_
_entity_poly.entity_id
_entity_poly.type
_entity_poly.pdbx_seq_one_letter_code
_entity_poly.pdbx_strand_id
1 'polypeptide(L)'
;MGMNFQRKLPIPQEVKKEYSLSDKMEQVKAERDAQIREVFSGTSDKFILVIGPCSADYSEPVLEYISRLRKVQDQVSDKIIIIPRVYTNKPRTTGQGYMGMLHQPDPDAKPDLYKGIVSLRKLHLEALRDYGFTCADELLYPENYRYLSDLLSYVAIG
;
A
#
# COMPACT_ATOMS: atom_id res chain seq x y z
N MET A 1 12.46 33.01 -12.18
CA MET A 1 11.31 32.53 -11.39
C MET A 1 11.85 31.95 -10.09
N GLY A 2 11.44 32.44 -8.93
CA GLY A 2 11.87 31.95 -7.63
C GLY A 2 11.07 30.72 -7.24
N MET A 3 11.71 29.76 -6.54
CA MET A 3 11.05 28.58 -5.97
C MET A 3 10.32 29.00 -4.70
N ASN A 4 9.05 28.64 -4.55
CA ASN A 4 8.25 28.95 -3.37
C ASN A 4 8.10 27.69 -2.52
N PHE A 5 8.75 27.65 -1.35
CA PHE A 5 8.63 26.54 -0.41
C PHE A 5 7.30 26.68 0.37
N GLN A 6 6.39 25.72 0.19
CA GLN A 6 5.09 25.75 0.87
C GLN A 6 5.13 25.09 2.25
N ARG A 7 5.77 23.91 2.34
CA ARG A 7 5.82 23.11 3.57
C ARG A 7 6.98 22.11 3.53
N LYS A 8 7.62 21.89 4.69
CA LYS A 8 8.53 20.77 4.88
C LYS A 8 7.70 19.47 5.06
N LEU A 9 7.99 18.44 4.28
CA LEU A 9 7.44 17.11 4.48
C LEU A 9 8.25 16.36 5.55
N PRO A 10 7.63 15.42 6.30
CA PRO A 10 8.35 14.58 7.23
C PRO A 10 9.29 13.65 6.46
N ILE A 11 10.42 13.30 7.04
CA ILE A 11 11.29 12.28 6.46
C ILE A 11 10.69 10.88 6.70
N PRO A 12 11.00 9.87 5.85
CA PRO A 12 10.45 8.52 6.00
C PRO A 12 10.67 7.90 7.39
N GLN A 13 11.81 8.15 8.00
CA GLN A 13 12.13 7.64 9.33
C GLN A 13 11.21 8.19 10.42
N GLU A 14 10.83 9.46 10.36
CA GLU A 14 9.89 10.07 11.30
C GLU A 14 8.50 9.43 11.17
N VAL A 15 8.01 9.26 9.94
CA VAL A 15 6.71 8.65 9.68
C VAL A 15 6.69 7.17 10.10
N LYS A 16 7.75 6.42 9.80
CA LYS A 16 7.86 5.01 10.22
C LYS A 16 7.92 4.84 11.73
N LYS A 17 8.58 5.76 12.44
CA LYS A 17 8.64 5.75 13.89
C LYS A 17 7.29 6.06 14.53
N GLU A 18 6.56 7.04 13.99
CA GLU A 18 5.25 7.45 14.49
C GLU A 18 4.18 6.38 14.20
N TYR A 19 4.24 5.77 13.03
CA TYR A 19 3.33 4.70 12.58
C TYR A 19 4.12 3.41 12.37
N SER A 20 4.67 2.87 13.45
CA SER A 20 5.53 1.69 13.43
C SER A 20 4.75 0.38 13.32
N LEU A 21 5.42 -0.67 12.84
CA LEU A 21 4.93 -2.03 12.93
C LEU A 21 5.09 -2.52 14.38
N SER A 22 4.21 -3.43 14.79
CA SER A 22 4.42 -4.27 15.96
C SER A 22 5.23 -5.51 15.58
N ASP A 23 5.86 -6.18 16.56
CA ASP A 23 6.60 -7.44 16.33
C ASP A 23 5.78 -8.48 15.57
N LYS A 24 4.49 -8.58 15.90
CA LYS A 24 3.56 -9.48 15.19
C LYS A 24 3.39 -9.10 13.72
N MET A 25 3.29 -7.82 13.41
CA MET A 25 3.17 -7.34 12.02
C MET A 25 4.46 -7.58 11.25
N GLU A 26 5.62 -7.37 11.88
CA GLU A 26 6.92 -7.68 11.27
C GLU A 26 7.06 -9.16 10.94
N GLN A 27 6.63 -10.03 11.85
CA GLN A 27 6.60 -11.47 11.62
C GLN A 27 5.70 -11.83 10.42
N VAL A 28 4.46 -11.34 10.39
CA VAL A 28 3.54 -11.59 9.28
C VAL A 28 4.14 -11.07 7.95
N LYS A 29 4.74 -9.89 7.96
CA LYS A 29 5.42 -9.34 6.78
C LYS A 29 6.55 -10.25 6.31
N ALA A 30 7.41 -10.72 7.21
CA ALA A 30 8.51 -11.61 6.88
C ALA A 30 8.04 -12.95 6.29
N GLU A 31 7.00 -13.55 6.88
CA GLU A 31 6.39 -14.78 6.38
C GLU A 31 5.79 -14.60 4.98
N ARG A 32 5.07 -13.51 4.75
CA ARG A 32 4.50 -13.17 3.45
C ARG A 32 5.57 -12.97 2.38
N ASP A 33 6.62 -12.22 2.71
CA ASP A 33 7.74 -11.98 1.80
C ASP A 33 8.48 -13.28 1.44
N ALA A 34 8.64 -14.19 2.41
CA ALA A 34 9.25 -15.50 2.17
C ALA A 34 8.41 -16.32 1.18
N GLN A 35 7.09 -16.42 1.41
CA GLN A 35 6.17 -17.14 0.51
C GLN A 35 6.19 -16.56 -0.92
N ILE A 36 6.17 -15.25 -1.07
CA ILE A 36 6.22 -14.60 -2.39
C ILE A 36 7.56 -14.89 -3.08
N ARG A 37 8.68 -14.83 -2.33
CA ARG A 37 10.01 -15.14 -2.85
C ARG A 37 10.14 -16.59 -3.30
N GLU A 38 9.55 -17.54 -2.58
CA GLU A 38 9.52 -18.94 -2.97
C GLU A 38 8.83 -19.16 -4.33
N VAL A 39 7.75 -18.45 -4.61
CA VAL A 39 7.09 -18.51 -5.92
C VAL A 39 8.01 -17.97 -7.02
N PHE A 40 8.61 -16.80 -6.81
CA PHE A 40 9.51 -16.20 -7.81
C PHE A 40 10.80 -17.01 -8.04
N SER A 41 11.28 -17.74 -7.03
CA SER A 41 12.45 -18.61 -7.16
C SER A 41 12.11 -19.99 -7.75
N GLY A 42 10.83 -20.31 -7.95
CA GLY A 42 10.38 -21.62 -8.44
C GLY A 42 10.45 -22.73 -7.42
N THR A 43 10.57 -22.41 -6.13
CA THR A 43 10.57 -23.40 -5.02
C THR A 43 9.18 -23.66 -4.46
N SER A 44 8.17 -22.93 -4.91
CA SER A 44 6.76 -23.11 -4.58
C SER A 44 5.92 -23.18 -5.85
N ASP A 45 5.00 -24.13 -5.91
CA ASP A 45 4.03 -24.29 -7.02
C ASP A 45 2.79 -23.40 -6.86
N LYS A 46 2.78 -22.50 -5.87
CA LYS A 46 1.66 -21.59 -5.65
C LYS A 46 1.63 -20.51 -6.73
N PHE A 47 0.43 -19.98 -6.96
CA PHE A 47 0.20 -18.87 -7.87
C PHE A 47 0.04 -17.56 -7.10
N ILE A 48 0.65 -16.49 -7.56
CA ILE A 48 0.47 -15.14 -6.99
C ILE A 48 -0.68 -14.46 -7.73
N LEU A 49 -1.68 -14.00 -6.98
CA LEU A 49 -2.81 -13.22 -7.48
C LEU A 49 -2.77 -11.80 -6.89
N VAL A 50 -2.42 -10.81 -7.72
CA VAL A 50 -2.52 -9.39 -7.36
C VAL A 50 -3.88 -8.89 -7.81
N ILE A 51 -4.76 -8.56 -6.85
CA ILE A 51 -6.15 -8.22 -7.15
C ILE A 51 -6.66 -7.10 -6.22
N GLY A 52 -7.42 -6.16 -6.77
CA GLY A 52 -8.03 -5.08 -6.02
C GLY A 52 -8.63 -3.98 -6.88
N PRO A 53 -9.13 -2.90 -6.27
CA PRO A 53 -9.68 -1.76 -6.98
C PRO A 53 -8.63 -1.08 -7.86
N CYS A 54 -9.10 -0.25 -8.80
CA CYS A 54 -8.22 0.50 -9.70
C CYS A 54 -7.33 1.50 -8.95
N SER A 55 -7.90 2.16 -7.93
CA SER A 55 -7.18 3.06 -7.03
C SER A 55 -7.92 3.19 -5.70
N ALA A 56 -7.17 3.45 -4.62
CA ALA A 56 -7.74 3.80 -3.34
C ALA A 56 -8.14 5.29 -3.34
N ASP A 57 -9.38 5.57 -2.92
CA ASP A 57 -9.89 6.92 -2.65
C ASP A 57 -10.24 7.05 -1.17
N TYR A 58 -11.13 6.21 -0.65
CA TYR A 58 -11.45 6.10 0.76
C TYR A 58 -10.89 4.81 1.35
N SER A 59 -10.39 4.87 2.60
CA SER A 59 -9.81 3.70 3.28
C SER A 59 -10.86 2.64 3.59
N GLU A 60 -12.07 3.06 4.03
CA GLU A 60 -13.12 2.15 4.47
C GLU A 60 -13.54 1.13 3.39
N PRO A 61 -13.91 1.52 2.15
CA PRO A 61 -14.25 0.56 1.10
C PRO A 61 -13.10 -0.37 0.72
N VAL A 62 -11.85 0.14 0.77
CA VAL A 62 -10.67 -0.67 0.47
C VAL A 62 -10.46 -1.73 1.54
N LEU A 63 -10.54 -1.36 2.82
CA LEU A 63 -10.41 -2.30 3.94
C LEU A 63 -11.55 -3.31 4.00
N GLU A 64 -12.76 -2.89 3.65
CA GLU A 64 -13.91 -3.80 3.53
C GLU A 64 -13.66 -4.85 2.43
N TYR A 65 -13.16 -4.43 1.26
CA TYR A 65 -12.76 -5.34 0.20
C TYR A 65 -11.65 -6.31 0.66
N ILE A 66 -10.62 -5.81 1.35
CA ILE A 66 -9.53 -6.61 1.91
C ILE A 66 -10.06 -7.65 2.92
N SER A 67 -11.04 -7.28 3.74
CA SER A 67 -11.68 -8.18 4.70
C SER A 67 -12.34 -9.39 4.03
N ARG A 68 -12.96 -9.18 2.86
CA ARG A 68 -13.53 -10.25 2.04
C ARG A 68 -12.44 -11.12 1.43
N LEU A 69 -11.36 -10.52 0.93
CA LEU A 69 -10.22 -11.27 0.41
C LEU A 69 -9.58 -12.15 1.47
N ARG A 70 -9.57 -11.75 2.75
CA ARG A 70 -9.05 -12.60 3.83
C ARG A 70 -9.78 -13.94 3.91
N LYS A 71 -11.09 -13.93 3.82
CA LYS A 71 -11.92 -15.14 3.83
C LYS A 71 -11.64 -16.04 2.61
N VAL A 72 -11.39 -15.44 1.45
CA VAL A 72 -11.02 -16.19 0.24
C VAL A 72 -9.61 -16.77 0.38
N GLN A 73 -8.65 -15.98 0.87
CA GLN A 73 -7.27 -16.45 1.06
C GLN A 73 -7.22 -17.70 1.95
N ASP A 74 -8.03 -17.76 3.00
CA ASP A 74 -8.07 -18.94 3.89
C ASP A 74 -8.52 -20.22 3.17
N GLN A 75 -9.36 -20.08 2.14
CA GLN A 75 -9.89 -21.21 1.37
C GLN A 75 -8.94 -21.67 0.25
N VAL A 76 -8.04 -20.79 -0.21
CA VAL A 76 -7.18 -21.07 -1.38
C VAL A 76 -5.68 -21.01 -1.04
N SER A 77 -5.35 -20.95 0.25
CA SER A 77 -3.99 -20.72 0.74
C SER A 77 -3.00 -21.82 0.36
N ASP A 78 -3.49 -23.02 0.03
CA ASP A 78 -2.69 -24.14 -0.48
C ASP A 78 -2.18 -23.93 -1.91
N LYS A 79 -2.88 -23.10 -2.72
CA LYS A 79 -2.60 -22.89 -4.15
C LYS A 79 -2.31 -21.44 -4.51
N ILE A 80 -2.91 -20.48 -3.81
CA ILE A 80 -2.87 -19.07 -4.21
C ILE A 80 -2.40 -18.19 -3.06
N ILE A 81 -1.46 -17.30 -3.37
CA ILE A 81 -1.07 -16.19 -2.51
C ILE A 81 -1.75 -14.94 -3.04
N ILE A 82 -2.76 -14.46 -2.33
CA ILE A 82 -3.45 -13.21 -2.70
C ILE A 82 -2.62 -12.03 -2.16
N ILE A 83 -2.33 -11.07 -3.04
CA ILE A 83 -1.76 -9.77 -2.71
C ILE A 83 -2.82 -8.71 -3.04
N PRO A 84 -3.46 -8.09 -2.04
CA PRO A 84 -4.42 -7.03 -2.30
C PRO A 84 -3.75 -5.86 -3.02
N ARG A 85 -4.34 -5.43 -4.13
CA ARG A 85 -3.90 -4.25 -4.86
C ARG A 85 -4.54 -3.01 -4.23
N VAL A 86 -3.70 -2.13 -3.71
CA VAL A 86 -4.12 -0.85 -3.11
C VAL A 86 -3.30 0.23 -3.79
N TYR A 87 -3.77 0.72 -4.92
CA TYR A 87 -3.08 1.77 -5.65
C TYR A 87 -3.45 3.13 -5.08
N THR A 88 -2.51 3.73 -4.35
CA THR A 88 -2.69 5.00 -3.65
C THR A 88 -2.38 6.22 -4.52
N ASN A 89 -1.81 5.99 -5.69
CA ASN A 89 -1.54 7.01 -6.69
C ASN A 89 -2.49 6.88 -7.88
N LYS A 90 -2.77 8.01 -8.54
CA LYS A 90 -3.58 8.03 -9.75
C LYS A 90 -2.88 8.88 -10.82
N PRO A 91 -2.33 8.26 -11.89
CA PRO A 91 -1.73 9.01 -12.97
C PRO A 91 -2.80 9.85 -13.68
N ARG A 92 -2.51 11.12 -13.93
CA ARG A 92 -3.38 12.07 -14.61
C ARG A 92 -2.62 12.82 -15.69
N THR A 93 -2.63 12.30 -16.90
CA THR A 93 -1.97 12.93 -18.05
C THR A 93 -2.53 14.32 -18.37
N THR A 94 -3.81 14.54 -18.10
CA THR A 94 -4.47 15.85 -18.30
C THR A 94 -4.36 16.79 -17.10
N GLY A 95 -3.85 16.32 -15.97
CA GLY A 95 -3.79 17.09 -14.72
C GLY A 95 -5.14 17.38 -14.07
N GLN A 96 -6.24 16.80 -14.56
CA GLN A 96 -7.59 17.04 -14.05
C GLN A 96 -8.15 15.80 -13.31
N GLY A 97 -8.99 16.06 -12.31
CA GLY A 97 -9.69 15.04 -11.51
C GLY A 97 -8.88 14.55 -10.30
N TYR A 98 -9.41 13.56 -9.60
CA TYR A 98 -8.83 13.00 -8.40
C TYR A 98 -7.44 12.41 -8.64
N MET A 99 -6.46 12.82 -7.80
CA MET A 99 -5.04 12.53 -8.00
C MET A 99 -4.54 11.31 -7.19
N GLY A 100 -5.44 10.60 -6.51
CA GLY A 100 -5.10 9.49 -5.62
C GLY A 100 -4.86 9.93 -4.17
N MET A 101 -4.90 8.96 -3.27
CA MET A 101 -4.81 9.18 -1.81
C MET A 101 -3.52 9.91 -1.40
N LEU A 102 -2.41 9.68 -2.11
CA LEU A 102 -1.15 10.35 -1.80
C LEU A 102 -1.27 11.88 -1.89
N HIS A 103 -1.92 12.39 -2.91
CA HIS A 103 -2.04 13.83 -3.13
C HIS A 103 -3.29 14.43 -2.48
N GLN A 104 -4.36 13.64 -2.43
CA GLN A 104 -5.69 14.07 -2.00
C GLN A 104 -6.33 12.96 -1.15
N PRO A 105 -5.90 12.83 0.13
CA PRO A 105 -6.37 11.76 1.02
C PRO A 105 -7.85 11.86 1.37
N ASP A 106 -8.43 13.03 1.22
CA ASP A 106 -9.86 13.29 1.25
C ASP A 106 -10.27 13.80 -0.13
N PRO A 107 -11.02 13.00 -0.93
CA PRO A 107 -11.44 13.39 -2.29
C PRO A 107 -12.27 14.66 -2.36
N ASP A 108 -12.94 15.04 -1.28
CA ASP A 108 -13.78 16.24 -1.20
C ASP A 108 -13.02 17.47 -0.69
N ALA A 109 -11.77 17.31 -0.27
CA ALA A 109 -10.93 18.39 0.25
C ALA A 109 -9.85 18.83 -0.77
N LYS A 110 -9.14 19.92 -0.44
CA LYS A 110 -7.97 20.36 -1.22
C LYS A 110 -6.82 19.35 -1.05
N PRO A 111 -5.95 19.20 -2.08
CA PRO A 111 -4.77 18.37 -1.99
C PRO A 111 -3.88 18.70 -0.79
N ASP A 112 -3.42 17.67 -0.08
CA ASP A 112 -2.50 17.76 1.06
C ASP A 112 -1.55 16.55 1.06
N LEU A 113 -0.37 16.73 0.49
CA LEU A 113 0.64 15.66 0.35
C LEU A 113 1.11 15.12 1.72
N TYR A 114 1.20 15.96 2.76
CA TYR A 114 1.57 15.49 4.10
C TYR A 114 0.54 14.51 4.66
N LYS A 115 -0.72 14.90 4.63
CA LYS A 115 -1.82 14.02 5.04
C LYS A 115 -1.88 12.77 4.17
N GLY A 116 -1.63 12.91 2.87
CA GLY A 116 -1.57 11.80 1.94
C GLY A 116 -0.54 10.75 2.36
N ILE A 117 0.70 11.14 2.63
CA ILE A 117 1.77 10.24 3.10
C ILE A 117 1.33 9.47 4.36
N VAL A 118 0.70 10.15 5.31
CA VAL A 118 0.20 9.51 6.54
C VAL A 118 -0.96 8.58 6.25
N SER A 119 -1.91 8.99 5.39
CA SER A 119 -3.11 8.19 5.06
C SER A 119 -2.76 6.89 4.36
N LEU A 120 -1.88 6.95 3.35
CA LEU A 120 -1.46 5.73 2.64
C LEU A 120 -0.73 4.76 3.58
N ARG A 121 0.12 5.25 4.49
CA ARG A 121 0.80 4.39 5.46
C ARG A 121 -0.18 3.75 6.43
N LYS A 122 -1.15 4.51 6.96
CA LYS A 122 -2.20 3.99 7.84
C LYS A 122 -3.01 2.89 7.16
N LEU A 123 -3.43 3.09 5.90
CA LEU A 123 -4.19 2.10 5.14
C LEU A 123 -3.43 0.77 5.02
N HIS A 124 -2.14 0.81 4.69
CA HIS A 124 -1.32 -0.39 4.61
C HIS A 124 -1.08 -1.04 5.98
N LEU A 125 -0.90 -0.23 7.05
CA LEU A 125 -0.79 -0.73 8.42
C LEU A 125 -2.07 -1.46 8.87
N GLU A 126 -3.24 -0.90 8.58
CA GLU A 126 -4.52 -1.50 8.92
C GLU A 126 -4.74 -2.80 8.14
N ALA A 127 -4.41 -2.84 6.85
CA ALA A 127 -4.47 -4.06 6.06
C ALA A 127 -3.59 -5.18 6.64
N LEU A 128 -2.40 -4.85 7.12
CA LEU A 128 -1.49 -5.82 7.73
C LEU A 128 -1.96 -6.21 9.14
N ARG A 129 -2.32 -5.24 9.99
CA ARG A 129 -2.71 -5.46 11.39
C ARG A 129 -3.99 -6.28 11.50
N ASP A 130 -5.03 -5.92 10.74
CA ASP A 130 -6.38 -6.43 10.94
C ASP A 130 -6.66 -7.67 10.07
N TYR A 131 -6.01 -7.78 8.93
CA TYR A 131 -6.26 -8.83 7.94
C TYR A 131 -5.03 -9.69 7.60
N GLY A 132 -3.85 -9.36 8.12
CA GLY A 132 -2.62 -10.11 7.85
C GLY A 132 -2.16 -10.04 6.39
N PHE A 133 -2.54 -9.00 5.66
CA PHE A 133 -2.12 -8.79 4.29
C PHE A 133 -1.02 -7.74 4.16
N THR A 134 0.06 -8.12 3.47
CA THR A 134 0.94 -7.16 2.81
C THR A 134 0.38 -6.89 1.41
N CYS A 135 0.31 -5.63 1.03
CA CYS A 135 -0.38 -5.23 -0.20
C CYS A 135 0.60 -4.89 -1.33
N ALA A 136 0.04 -4.74 -2.53
CA ALA A 136 0.70 -4.13 -3.68
C ALA A 136 0.29 -2.66 -3.80
N ASP A 137 1.25 -1.79 -4.09
CA ASP A 137 0.98 -0.40 -4.46
C ASP A 137 1.72 -0.01 -5.74
N GLU A 138 1.18 0.99 -6.45
CA GLU A 138 1.80 1.58 -7.63
C GLU A 138 2.52 2.88 -7.23
N LEU A 139 3.80 2.95 -7.55
CA LEU A 139 4.62 4.11 -7.24
C LEU A 139 4.93 4.90 -8.51
N LEU A 140 4.22 6.01 -8.69
CA LEU A 140 4.53 7.00 -9.74
C LEU A 140 5.78 7.83 -9.38
N TYR A 141 6.11 7.87 -8.09
CA TYR A 141 7.30 8.54 -7.55
C TYR A 141 8.07 7.51 -6.71
N PRO A 142 9.18 6.95 -7.20
CA PRO A 142 9.95 5.92 -6.50
C PRO A 142 10.37 6.31 -5.08
N GLU A 143 10.55 7.61 -4.81
CA GLU A 143 10.89 8.13 -3.47
C GLU A 143 9.83 7.79 -2.43
N ASN A 144 8.57 7.64 -2.83
CA ASN A 144 7.47 7.30 -1.91
C ASN A 144 7.60 5.88 -1.34
N TYR A 145 8.31 4.99 -2.02
CA TYR A 145 8.64 3.66 -1.50
C TYR A 145 9.28 3.73 -0.11
N ARG A 146 10.09 4.74 0.15
CA ARG A 146 10.79 4.88 1.44
C ARG A 146 9.85 5.01 2.63
N TYR A 147 8.61 5.47 2.43
CA TYR A 147 7.57 5.55 3.48
C TYR A 147 6.84 4.22 3.72
N LEU A 148 6.93 3.28 2.78
CA LEU A 148 6.14 2.03 2.75
C LEU A 148 7.00 0.77 2.66
N SER A 149 8.33 0.88 2.55
CA SER A 149 9.23 -0.25 2.26
C SER A 149 9.18 -1.38 3.30
N ASP A 150 8.71 -1.10 4.50
CA ASP A 150 8.50 -2.06 5.58
C ASP A 150 7.09 -2.69 5.58
N LEU A 151 6.21 -2.28 4.67
CA LEU A 151 4.80 -2.72 4.60
C LEU A 151 4.48 -3.46 3.30
N LEU A 152 5.04 -3.01 2.16
CA LEU A 152 4.73 -3.56 0.85
C LEU A 152 5.52 -4.84 0.56
N SER A 153 4.85 -5.84 -0.02
CA SER A 153 5.51 -7.04 -0.58
C SER A 153 5.55 -7.04 -2.11
N TYR A 154 4.83 -6.15 -2.74
CA TYR A 154 4.81 -6.00 -4.18
C TYR A 154 4.69 -4.52 -4.57
N VAL A 155 5.48 -4.10 -5.54
CA VAL A 155 5.49 -2.71 -6.02
C VAL A 155 5.42 -2.73 -7.54
N ALA A 156 4.43 -2.01 -8.10
CA ALA A 156 4.44 -1.64 -9.49
C ALA A 156 5.06 -0.23 -9.62
N ILE A 157 5.96 -0.08 -10.60
CA ILE A 157 6.56 1.23 -10.91
C ILE A 157 6.01 1.65 -12.27
N GLY A 158 5.28 2.76 -12.29
CA GLY A 158 4.62 3.32 -13.47
C GLY A 158 5.32 4.56 -14.02
#